data_6a4f2a8e15c21ef1f5ebac60c7a94fea
#
_entry.id   6a4f2a8e15c21ef1f5ebac60c7a94fea
#
_cell.length_a   1.000
_cell.length_b   1.000
_cell.length_c   1.000
_cell.angle_alpha   90.00
_cell.angle_beta   90.00
_cell.angle_gamma   90.00
#
_symmetry.space_group_name_H-M   'P 1'
#
loop_
_entity.id
_entity.type
_entity.pdbx_description
1 polymer ?
#
loop_
_entity_poly.entity_id
_entity_poly.type
_entity_poly.pdbx_seq_one_letter_code
_entity_poly.pdbx_strand_id
1 'polypeptide(L)'
;MPLKSLFAALALATASLSWAAGLLEKEVYFSEADIQAQIDKNGTLQKSYGKGMIVVALLEPPKIHLGTPEGKAAVAGRLQVSLLGNPAVPVDVLGTSGLRYDDNAKAFFLENPVAESVQSVGIPREYEAMARQAITQMMSAYFRSKPVHVLREDGSLQERTARWLLRSIRIEPGRVAAVLSPA
;
A
#
# COMPACT_ATOMS: atom_id res chain seq x y z
N MET A 1 -11.80 2.18 11.11
CA MET A 1 -10.92 0.99 11.14
C MET A 1 -9.71 1.29 10.28
N PRO A 2 -8.49 0.98 10.71
CA PRO A 2 -7.30 1.48 10.03
C PRO A 2 -6.98 0.67 8.77
N LEU A 3 -6.19 1.26 7.88
CA LEU A 3 -5.51 0.69 6.72
C LEU A 3 -4.83 -0.69 6.97
N LYS A 4 -5.07 -1.27 8.13
CA LYS A 4 -4.47 -2.48 8.70
C LYS A 4 -4.79 -3.76 7.92
N SER A 5 -5.84 -3.76 7.09
CA SER A 5 -6.30 -4.94 6.37
C SER A 5 -5.76 -5.06 4.93
N LEU A 6 -5.18 -3.99 4.38
CA LEU A 6 -4.68 -4.03 3.00
C LEU A 6 -3.46 -4.95 2.83
N PHE A 7 -2.67 -5.11 3.89
CA PHE A 7 -1.44 -5.92 3.87
C PHE A 7 -1.55 -7.26 4.59
N ALA A 8 -2.67 -7.56 5.25
CA ALA A 8 -2.94 -8.88 5.81
C ALA A 8 -3.05 -9.97 4.72
N ALA A 9 -3.26 -9.56 3.47
CA ALA A 9 -3.33 -10.46 2.31
C ALA A 9 -2.00 -11.10 1.91
N LEU A 10 -0.88 -10.50 2.32
CA LEU A 10 0.43 -11.06 2.03
C LEU A 10 0.71 -12.39 2.75
N ALA A 11 -0.24 -12.90 3.52
CA ALA A 11 -0.07 -14.05 4.39
C ALA A 11 -0.85 -15.31 3.97
N LEU A 12 -1.50 -15.36 2.81
CA LEU A 12 -2.42 -16.45 2.45
C LEU A 12 -2.05 -17.17 1.15
N ALA A 13 -0.89 -17.80 1.12
CA ALA A 13 -0.71 -18.97 0.25
C ALA A 13 -0.51 -20.18 1.14
N THR A 14 -1.53 -21.03 1.27
CA THR A 14 -1.39 -22.38 1.82
C THR A 14 -0.62 -23.24 0.82
N ALA A 15 0.70 -23.08 0.77
CA ALA A 15 1.56 -24.07 0.21
C ALA A 15 1.68 -25.18 1.24
N SER A 16 1.26 -26.40 0.88
CA SER A 16 1.51 -27.62 1.62
C SER A 16 2.99 -27.71 1.95
N LEU A 17 3.33 -27.43 3.20
CA LEU A 17 4.69 -27.49 3.73
C LEU A 17 5.08 -28.96 3.88
N SER A 18 5.76 -29.50 2.89
CA SER A 18 6.58 -30.70 3.09
C SER A 18 7.75 -30.31 3.98
N TRP A 19 7.68 -30.67 5.23
CA TRP A 19 8.76 -30.53 6.22
C TRP A 19 9.85 -31.54 5.90
N ALA A 20 10.85 -31.12 5.12
CA ALA A 20 12.10 -31.84 5.01
C ALA A 20 13.26 -30.89 4.77
N ALA A 21 14.09 -30.78 5.76
CA ALA A 21 15.52 -30.45 5.70
C ALA A 21 15.93 -29.04 5.23
N GLY A 22 16.56 -28.31 6.15
CA GLY A 22 17.55 -27.28 5.84
C GLY A 22 17.03 -25.85 5.95
N LEU A 23 17.78 -25.09 6.68
CA LEU A 23 17.80 -23.64 6.86
C LEU A 23 17.92 -22.86 5.52
N LEU A 24 16.97 -23.01 4.60
CA LEU A 24 16.99 -22.36 3.31
C LEU A 24 15.93 -21.27 3.27
N GLU A 25 16.35 -20.10 2.85
CA GLU A 25 15.44 -19.03 2.46
C GLU A 25 14.44 -19.57 1.44
N LYS A 26 13.15 -19.32 1.70
CA LYS A 26 12.08 -19.72 0.80
C LYS A 26 11.43 -18.49 0.22
N GLU A 27 11.37 -18.41 -1.10
CA GLU A 27 10.56 -17.40 -1.77
C GLU A 27 9.10 -17.85 -1.89
N VAL A 28 8.19 -16.94 -1.57
CA VAL A 28 6.74 -17.10 -1.74
C VAL A 28 6.25 -15.94 -2.59
N TYR A 29 5.36 -16.25 -3.53
CA TYR A 29 4.84 -15.27 -4.47
C TYR A 29 3.37 -15.00 -4.21
N PHE A 30 3.00 -13.72 -4.24
CA PHE A 30 1.63 -13.24 -4.14
C PHE A 30 1.27 -12.56 -5.45
N SER A 31 0.27 -13.08 -6.15
CA SER A 31 -0.15 -12.49 -7.42
C SER A 31 -0.85 -11.14 -7.22
N GLU A 32 -0.76 -10.28 -8.22
CA GLU A 32 -1.52 -9.02 -8.26
C GLU A 32 -3.02 -9.26 -8.05
N ALA A 33 -3.56 -10.32 -8.66
CA ALA A 33 -4.96 -10.68 -8.51
C ALA A 33 -5.35 -11.02 -7.07
N ASP A 34 -4.51 -11.77 -6.34
CA ASP A 34 -4.78 -12.12 -4.93
C ASP A 34 -4.73 -10.88 -4.05
N ILE A 35 -3.76 -9.99 -4.29
CA ILE A 35 -3.62 -8.73 -3.55
C ILE A 35 -4.81 -7.82 -3.87
N GLN A 36 -5.20 -7.69 -5.14
CA GLN A 36 -6.38 -6.92 -5.54
C GLN A 36 -7.66 -7.45 -4.91
N ALA A 37 -7.87 -8.77 -4.92
CA ALA A 37 -9.04 -9.39 -4.30
C ALA A 37 -9.14 -9.08 -2.80
N GLN A 38 -7.99 -8.97 -2.13
CA GLN A 38 -7.96 -8.57 -0.72
C GLN A 38 -8.23 -7.08 -0.51
N ILE A 39 -7.73 -6.22 -1.40
CA ILE A 39 -8.05 -4.79 -1.41
C ILE A 39 -9.57 -4.60 -1.59
N ASP A 40 -10.17 -5.29 -2.55
CA ASP A 40 -11.60 -5.21 -2.85
C ASP A 40 -12.48 -5.64 -1.66
N LYS A 41 -12.03 -6.61 -0.85
CA LYS A 41 -12.73 -7.05 0.38
C LYS A 41 -12.70 -6.02 1.50
N ASN A 42 -11.70 -5.14 1.54
CA ASN A 42 -11.52 -4.19 2.63
C ASN A 42 -12.38 -2.92 2.52
N GLY A 43 -13.05 -2.74 1.37
CA GLY A 43 -13.98 -1.66 1.13
C GLY A 43 -13.32 -0.28 1.05
N THR A 44 -14.15 0.74 1.24
CA THR A 44 -13.75 2.14 1.20
C THR A 44 -13.18 2.61 2.54
N LEU A 45 -12.22 3.52 2.49
CA LEU A 45 -11.56 4.10 3.66
C LEU A 45 -11.80 5.60 3.69
N GLN A 46 -12.05 6.13 4.88
CA GLN A 46 -12.07 7.56 5.13
C GLN A 46 -10.99 7.93 6.14
N LYS A 47 -10.23 8.98 5.87
CA LYS A 47 -9.23 9.53 6.79
C LYS A 47 -9.38 11.03 6.92
N SER A 48 -9.14 11.50 8.13
CA SER A 48 -9.12 12.92 8.47
C SER A 48 -7.70 13.32 8.89
N TYR A 49 -7.24 14.45 8.40
CA TYR A 49 -5.93 15.03 8.67
C TYR A 49 -6.09 16.45 9.23
N GLY A 50 -5.08 16.89 10.00
CA GLY A 50 -5.07 18.25 10.54
C GLY A 50 -6.29 18.57 11.41
N LYS A 51 -6.72 17.66 12.29
CA LYS A 51 -7.92 17.83 13.15
C LYS A 51 -9.21 18.06 12.36
N GLY A 52 -9.36 17.45 11.20
CA GLY A 52 -10.55 17.58 10.37
C GLY A 52 -10.47 18.64 9.27
N MET A 53 -9.35 19.34 9.16
CA MET A 53 -9.18 20.33 8.08
C MET A 53 -9.15 19.70 6.68
N ILE A 54 -8.66 18.48 6.58
CA ILE A 54 -8.66 17.72 5.33
C ILE A 54 -9.31 16.37 5.61
N VAL A 55 -10.37 16.05 4.89
CA VAL A 55 -11.01 14.74 4.93
C VAL A 55 -10.88 14.12 3.55
N VAL A 56 -10.31 12.92 3.52
CA VAL A 56 -10.15 12.13 2.29
C VAL A 56 -10.90 10.82 2.46
N ALA A 57 -11.78 10.52 1.53
CA ALA A 57 -12.50 9.26 1.46
C ALA A 57 -12.25 8.57 0.11
N LEU A 58 -11.97 7.27 0.13
CA LEU A 58 -12.01 6.45 -1.07
C LEU A 58 -13.46 6.19 -1.46
N LEU A 59 -13.84 6.50 -2.69
CA LEU A 59 -15.18 6.22 -3.22
C LEU A 59 -15.36 4.77 -3.64
N GLU A 60 -14.25 4.13 -4.03
CA GLU A 60 -14.18 2.73 -4.45
C GLU A 60 -12.84 2.12 -4.02
N PRO A 61 -12.72 0.79 -3.95
CA PRO A 61 -11.44 0.15 -3.68
C PRO A 61 -10.40 0.55 -4.74
N PRO A 62 -9.17 0.93 -4.32
CA PRO A 62 -8.14 1.33 -5.27
C PRO A 62 -7.70 0.14 -6.12
N LYS A 63 -7.34 0.41 -7.37
CA LYS A 63 -6.77 -0.58 -8.29
C LYS A 63 -5.26 -0.52 -8.24
N ILE A 64 -4.62 -1.70 -8.17
CA ILE A 64 -3.17 -1.81 -8.18
C ILE A 64 -2.68 -2.42 -9.48
N HIS A 65 -1.46 -2.06 -9.85
CA HIS A 65 -0.71 -2.71 -10.91
C HIS A 65 0.75 -2.84 -10.48
N LEU A 66 1.30 -4.06 -10.53
CA LEU A 66 2.61 -4.37 -9.98
C LEU A 66 3.68 -4.47 -11.07
N GLY A 67 4.86 -3.90 -10.79
CA GLY A 67 6.05 -4.05 -11.62
C GLY A 67 6.11 -3.12 -12.83
N THR A 68 5.19 -2.16 -12.94
CA THR A 68 5.23 -1.12 -13.97
C THR A 68 4.93 0.24 -13.34
N PRO A 69 5.95 1.13 -13.20
CA PRO A 69 7.37 0.92 -13.52
C PRO A 69 8.03 -0.21 -12.75
N GLU A 70 9.16 -0.71 -13.24
CA GLU A 70 9.91 -1.81 -12.62
C GLU A 70 10.19 -1.54 -11.13
N GLY A 71 9.98 -2.56 -10.30
CA GLY A 71 10.14 -2.48 -8.85
C GLY A 71 9.11 -1.61 -8.12
N LYS A 72 8.08 -1.11 -8.80
CA LYS A 72 7.04 -0.26 -8.22
C LYS A 72 5.65 -0.87 -8.35
N ALA A 73 4.78 -0.44 -7.44
CA ALA A 73 3.33 -0.60 -7.57
C ALA A 73 2.73 0.72 -8.06
N ALA A 74 1.89 0.66 -9.09
CA ALA A 74 0.99 1.74 -9.46
C ALA A 74 -0.35 1.54 -8.75
N VAL A 75 -0.92 2.62 -8.24
CA VAL A 75 -2.20 2.61 -7.53
C VAL A 75 -3.09 3.70 -8.13
N ALA A 76 -4.22 3.29 -8.68
CA ALA A 76 -5.25 4.19 -9.16
C ALA A 76 -6.41 4.19 -8.16
N GLY A 77 -6.93 5.38 -7.82
CA GLY A 77 -8.04 5.51 -6.91
C GLY A 77 -8.87 6.75 -7.18
N ARG A 78 -10.18 6.63 -6.94
CA ARG A 78 -11.10 7.75 -6.92
C ARG A 78 -11.36 8.15 -5.48
N LEU A 79 -10.99 9.38 -5.17
CA LEU A 79 -11.08 9.97 -3.83
C LEU A 79 -12.18 11.03 -3.80
N GLN A 80 -12.71 11.25 -2.61
CA GLN A 80 -13.48 12.44 -2.29
C GLN A 80 -12.68 13.24 -1.27
N VAL A 81 -12.39 14.50 -1.59
CA VAL A 81 -11.56 15.39 -0.76
C VAL A 81 -12.39 16.57 -0.31
N SER A 82 -12.49 16.77 1.01
CA SER A 82 -13.06 17.97 1.62
C SER A 82 -11.95 18.74 2.32
N LEU A 83 -11.92 20.05 2.09
CA LEU A 83 -10.98 20.97 2.70
C LEU A 83 -11.72 21.99 3.57
N LEU A 84 -11.32 22.13 4.83
CA LEU A 84 -11.84 23.12 5.78
C LEU A 84 -13.38 23.10 5.91
N GLY A 85 -13.97 21.90 5.83
CA GLY A 85 -15.42 21.73 5.90
C GLY A 85 -16.20 22.10 4.64
N ASN A 86 -15.52 22.50 3.56
CA ASN A 86 -16.17 22.75 2.26
C ASN A 86 -16.74 21.45 1.67
N PRO A 87 -17.69 21.55 0.73
CA PRO A 87 -18.21 20.39 0.02
C PRO A 87 -17.09 19.55 -0.56
N ALA A 88 -17.21 18.24 -0.41
CA ALA A 88 -16.19 17.31 -0.90
C ALA A 88 -16.20 17.25 -2.43
N VAL A 89 -14.99 17.22 -3.02
CA VAL A 89 -14.78 17.18 -4.48
C VAL A 89 -14.20 15.84 -4.87
N PRO A 90 -14.70 15.20 -5.94
CA PRO A 90 -14.10 13.97 -6.46
C PRO A 90 -12.75 14.27 -7.12
N VAL A 91 -11.77 13.42 -6.83
CA VAL A 91 -10.40 13.50 -7.37
C VAL A 91 -9.96 12.11 -7.81
N ASP A 92 -9.59 11.97 -9.06
CA ASP A 92 -8.97 10.78 -9.59
C ASP A 92 -7.44 10.90 -9.45
N VAL A 93 -6.83 9.92 -8.79
CA VAL A 93 -5.38 9.92 -8.53
C VAL A 93 -4.77 8.64 -9.06
N LEU A 94 -3.67 8.79 -9.80
CA LEU A 94 -2.74 7.72 -10.12
C LEU A 94 -1.42 8.03 -9.42
N GLY A 95 -0.93 7.09 -8.64
CA GLY A 95 0.37 7.21 -7.97
C GLY A 95 1.21 5.96 -8.15
N THR A 96 2.52 6.11 -8.03
CA THR A 96 3.48 5.01 -8.03
C THR A 96 4.35 5.06 -6.79
N SER A 97 4.76 3.89 -6.29
CA SER A 97 5.68 3.78 -5.16
C SER A 97 6.38 2.43 -5.17
N GLY A 98 7.63 2.39 -4.72
CA GLY A 98 8.24 1.18 -4.22
C GLY A 98 7.66 0.80 -2.86
N LEU A 99 7.88 -0.45 -2.45
CA LEU A 99 7.51 -0.96 -1.14
C LEU A 99 8.72 -1.67 -0.52
N ARG A 100 9.10 -1.27 0.68
CA ARG A 100 10.19 -1.87 1.44
C ARG A 100 9.65 -2.47 2.74
N TYR A 101 10.11 -3.66 3.06
CA TYR A 101 9.94 -4.26 4.38
C TYR A 101 11.17 -3.97 5.22
N ASP A 102 10.96 -3.57 6.46
CA ASP A 102 12.00 -3.38 7.47
C ASP A 102 11.84 -4.48 8.52
N ASP A 103 12.80 -5.42 8.54
CA ASP A 103 12.74 -6.58 9.42
C ASP A 103 12.92 -6.20 10.89
N ASN A 104 13.66 -5.14 11.20
CA ASN A 104 13.82 -4.67 12.58
C ASN A 104 12.53 -4.03 13.10
N ALA A 105 11.88 -3.21 12.27
CA ALA A 105 10.62 -2.57 12.61
C ALA A 105 9.41 -3.50 12.43
N LYS A 106 9.58 -4.63 11.75
CA LYS A 106 8.50 -5.55 11.32
C LYS A 106 7.39 -4.79 10.59
N ALA A 107 7.79 -3.91 9.68
CA ALA A 107 6.89 -2.93 9.08
C ALA A 107 7.19 -2.68 7.59
N PHE A 108 6.15 -2.26 6.87
CA PHE A 108 6.22 -1.90 5.46
C PHE A 108 6.22 -0.38 5.30
N PHE A 109 7.10 0.11 4.44
CA PHE A 109 7.26 1.53 4.12
C PHE A 109 7.13 1.77 2.63
N LEU A 110 6.55 2.90 2.24
CA LEU A 110 6.60 3.34 0.85
C LEU A 110 7.99 3.90 0.52
N GLU A 111 8.46 3.58 -0.68
CA GLU A 111 9.71 4.12 -1.22
C GLU A 111 9.42 5.03 -2.41
N ASN A 112 9.87 6.28 -2.29
CA ASN A 112 9.77 7.27 -3.36
C ASN A 112 8.35 7.35 -3.97
N PRO A 113 7.30 7.62 -3.16
CA PRO A 113 5.95 7.76 -3.68
C PRO A 113 5.85 8.99 -4.58
N VAL A 114 5.22 8.83 -5.73
CA VAL A 114 5.00 9.89 -6.74
C VAL A 114 3.53 9.91 -7.13
N ALA A 115 2.92 11.10 -7.18
CA ALA A 115 1.65 11.30 -7.83
C ALA A 115 1.88 11.53 -9.34
N GLU A 116 1.51 10.55 -10.15
CA GLU A 116 1.67 10.60 -11.61
C GLU A 116 0.57 11.44 -12.27
N SER A 117 -0.66 11.33 -11.76
CA SER A 117 -1.82 12.08 -12.24
C SER A 117 -2.74 12.45 -11.08
N VAL A 118 -3.25 13.67 -11.13
CA VAL A 118 -4.29 14.16 -10.22
C VAL A 118 -5.29 14.94 -11.05
N GLN A 119 -6.50 14.43 -11.17
CA GLN A 119 -7.56 15.02 -11.97
C GLN A 119 -8.80 15.28 -11.13
N SER A 120 -9.37 16.47 -11.25
CA SER A 120 -10.60 16.84 -10.58
C SER A 120 -11.33 17.91 -11.38
N VAL A 121 -12.65 17.88 -11.38
CA VAL A 121 -13.48 18.93 -11.98
C VAL A 121 -13.21 20.30 -11.33
N GLY A 122 -12.77 20.29 -10.06
CA GLY A 122 -12.44 21.52 -9.32
C GLY A 122 -11.01 22.03 -9.53
N ILE A 123 -10.17 21.32 -10.30
CA ILE A 123 -8.78 21.72 -10.57
C ILE A 123 -8.64 22.01 -12.07
N PRO A 124 -8.46 23.27 -12.48
CA PRO A 124 -8.16 23.61 -13.86
C PRO A 124 -6.87 22.91 -14.31
N ARG A 125 -6.81 22.50 -15.59
CA ARG A 125 -5.69 21.72 -16.16
C ARG A 125 -4.33 22.39 -15.97
N GLU A 126 -4.29 23.73 -15.97
CA GLU A 126 -3.09 24.52 -15.75
C GLU A 126 -2.48 24.32 -14.34
N TYR A 127 -3.28 23.90 -13.35
CA TYR A 127 -2.82 23.64 -11.99
C TYR A 127 -2.56 22.16 -11.68
N GLU A 128 -2.85 21.24 -12.61
CA GLU A 128 -2.63 19.80 -12.37
C GLU A 128 -1.17 19.47 -12.04
N ALA A 129 -0.21 20.10 -12.72
CA ALA A 129 1.22 19.88 -12.47
C ALA A 129 1.62 20.31 -11.05
N MET A 130 1.12 21.45 -10.61
CA MET A 130 1.36 21.95 -9.25
C MET A 130 0.70 21.07 -8.21
N ALA A 131 -0.53 20.60 -8.45
CA ALA A 131 -1.24 19.68 -7.57
C ALA A 131 -0.50 18.35 -7.42
N ARG A 132 -0.01 17.76 -8.51
CA ARG A 132 0.81 16.54 -8.49
C ARG A 132 2.08 16.73 -7.67
N GLN A 133 2.80 17.83 -7.89
CA GLN A 133 4.01 18.13 -7.14
C GLN A 133 3.72 18.28 -5.63
N ALA A 134 2.68 19.01 -5.26
CA ALA A 134 2.30 19.20 -3.88
C ALA A 134 1.90 17.89 -3.20
N ILE A 135 1.12 17.05 -3.87
CA ILE A 135 0.71 15.73 -3.36
C ILE A 135 1.94 14.82 -3.21
N THR A 136 2.84 14.78 -4.21
CA THR A 136 4.08 14.00 -4.12
C THR A 136 4.93 14.42 -2.92
N GLN A 137 5.12 15.71 -2.72
CA GLN A 137 5.87 16.23 -1.57
C GLN A 137 5.21 15.87 -0.24
N MET A 138 3.89 16.01 -0.15
CA MET A 138 3.13 15.65 1.05
C MET A 138 3.22 14.16 1.35
N MET A 139 3.06 13.30 0.34
CA MET A 139 3.18 11.84 0.49
C MET A 139 4.59 11.45 0.93
N SER A 140 5.61 12.00 0.28
CA SER A 140 7.01 11.72 0.61
C SER A 140 7.36 12.16 2.02
N ALA A 141 6.92 13.34 2.44
CA ALA A 141 7.14 13.83 3.79
C ALA A 141 6.41 12.99 4.84
N TYR A 142 5.16 12.58 4.56
CA TYR A 142 4.35 11.80 5.49
C TYR A 142 4.87 10.36 5.65
N PHE A 143 5.19 9.69 4.53
CA PHE A 143 5.58 8.27 4.54
C PHE A 143 7.08 8.02 4.74
N ARG A 144 7.91 9.07 4.80
CA ARG A 144 9.35 8.93 5.05
C ARG A 144 9.66 8.13 6.32
N SER A 145 8.91 8.34 7.38
CA SER A 145 9.12 7.71 8.68
C SER A 145 7.89 6.94 9.20
N LYS A 146 6.77 6.99 8.48
CA LYS A 146 5.53 6.32 8.91
C LYS A 146 5.30 5.08 8.07
N PRO A 147 5.24 3.90 8.71
CA PRO A 147 4.92 2.68 8.01
C PRO A 147 3.47 2.71 7.50
N VAL A 148 3.25 2.12 6.33
CA VAL A 148 1.89 1.89 5.81
C VAL A 148 1.22 0.71 6.51
N HIS A 149 2.02 -0.23 7.01
CA HIS A 149 1.55 -1.37 7.79
C HIS A 149 2.65 -1.86 8.74
N VAL A 150 2.25 -2.30 9.93
CA VAL A 150 3.12 -2.93 10.92
C VAL A 150 2.56 -4.33 11.20
N LEU A 151 3.39 -5.35 11.10
CA LEU A 151 3.05 -6.72 11.49
C LEU A 151 2.95 -6.79 13.02
N ARG A 152 1.75 -7.08 13.55
CA ARG A 152 1.48 -7.03 14.98
C ARG A 152 1.70 -8.39 15.63
N GLU A 153 2.10 -8.38 16.90
CA GLU A 153 2.25 -9.58 17.72
C GLU A 153 0.89 -10.21 18.10
N ASP A 154 -0.10 -9.36 18.30
CA ASP A 154 -1.49 -9.73 18.63
C ASP A 154 -2.38 -9.89 17.38
N GLY A 155 -1.78 -9.89 16.19
CA GLY A 155 -2.47 -10.03 14.92
C GLY A 155 -2.97 -11.45 14.63
N SER A 156 -3.47 -11.66 13.40
CA SER A 156 -3.85 -12.99 12.92
C SER A 156 -2.67 -13.97 12.96
N LEU A 157 -2.96 -15.27 12.90
CA LEU A 157 -1.89 -16.29 12.83
C LEU A 157 -0.95 -16.03 11.65
N GLN A 158 -1.50 -15.64 10.50
CA GLN A 158 -0.73 -15.30 9.29
C GLN A 158 0.16 -14.08 9.52
N GLU A 159 -0.36 -13.03 10.15
CA GLU A 159 0.41 -11.83 10.47
C GLU A 159 1.57 -12.13 11.43
N ARG A 160 1.31 -12.94 12.45
CA ARG A 160 2.35 -13.41 13.38
C ARG A 160 3.40 -14.27 12.68
N THR A 161 2.97 -15.20 11.82
CA THR A 161 3.90 -16.02 11.03
C THR A 161 4.75 -15.16 10.10
N ALA A 162 4.15 -14.20 9.40
CA ALA A 162 4.90 -13.26 8.56
C ALA A 162 5.91 -12.44 9.39
N ARG A 163 5.50 -11.97 10.57
CA ARG A 163 6.40 -11.24 11.48
C ARG A 163 7.65 -12.04 11.86
N TRP A 164 7.53 -13.36 11.96
CA TRP A 164 8.65 -14.24 12.32
C TRP A 164 9.54 -14.60 11.14
N LEU A 165 8.96 -14.87 9.98
CA LEU A 165 9.65 -15.47 8.84
C LEU A 165 10.02 -14.49 7.74
N LEU A 166 9.26 -13.39 7.57
CA LEU A 166 9.50 -12.44 6.49
C LEU A 166 10.81 -11.67 6.72
N ARG A 167 11.67 -11.66 5.69
CA ARG A 167 12.95 -10.93 5.70
C ARG A 167 12.97 -9.78 4.71
N SER A 168 12.44 -10.00 3.53
CA SER A 168 12.38 -8.97 2.48
C SER A 168 11.23 -9.20 1.52
N ILE A 169 10.92 -8.18 0.75
CA ILE A 169 9.96 -8.25 -0.35
C ILE A 169 10.54 -7.59 -1.59
N ARG A 170 10.10 -8.03 -2.77
CA ARG A 170 10.35 -7.38 -4.06
C ARG A 170 9.06 -7.30 -4.86
N ILE A 171 8.84 -6.17 -5.51
CA ILE A 171 7.77 -6.02 -6.50
C ILE A 171 8.32 -6.45 -7.85
N GLU A 172 7.65 -7.40 -8.45
CA GLU A 172 7.93 -7.93 -9.79
C GLU A 172 6.70 -7.73 -10.68
N PRO A 173 6.82 -7.83 -12.01
CA PRO A 173 5.66 -7.74 -12.89
C PRO A 173 4.55 -8.72 -12.51
N GLY A 174 3.38 -8.18 -12.13
CA GLY A 174 2.19 -8.95 -11.78
C GLY A 174 2.24 -9.70 -10.44
N ARG A 175 3.29 -9.51 -9.59
CA ARG A 175 3.41 -10.19 -8.31
C ARG A 175 4.33 -9.50 -7.31
N VAL A 176 4.22 -9.90 -6.07
CA VAL A 176 5.20 -9.61 -5.01
C VAL A 176 5.90 -10.89 -4.62
N ALA A 177 7.23 -10.89 -4.64
CA ALA A 177 8.07 -11.95 -4.09
C ALA A 177 8.40 -11.62 -2.63
N ALA A 178 8.19 -12.56 -1.73
CA ALA A 178 8.50 -12.44 -0.31
C ALA A 178 9.55 -13.51 0.06
N VAL A 179 10.64 -13.09 0.68
CA VAL A 179 11.68 -13.97 1.19
C VAL A 179 11.36 -14.31 2.63
N LEU A 180 11.18 -15.58 2.90
CA LEU A 180 10.93 -16.14 4.21
C LEU A 180 12.15 -16.94 4.68
N SER A 181 12.60 -16.68 5.92
CA SER A 181 13.67 -17.42 6.56
C SER A 181 13.42 -17.49 8.06
N PRO A 182 13.60 -18.64 8.71
CA PRO A 182 13.65 -18.69 10.17
C PRO A 182 14.83 -17.82 10.67
N ALA A 183 14.67 -17.22 11.85
CA ALA A 183 15.71 -16.43 12.51
C ALA A 183 16.83 -17.31 13.05
#